data_63333143a5c4a04e994b37110f726008
#
_entry.id   63333143a5c4a04e994b37110f726008
#
_cell.length_a   1.000
_cell.length_b   1.000
_cell.length_c   1.000
_cell.angle_alpha   90.00
_cell.angle_beta   90.00
_cell.angle_gamma   90.00
#
_symmetry.space_group_name_H-M   'P 1'
#
loop_
_entity.id
_entity.type
_entity.pdbx_description
1 polymer ?
#
loop_
_entity_poly.entity_id
_entity_poly.type
_entity_poly.pdbx_seq_one_letter_code
_entity_poly.pdbx_strand_id
1 'polypeptide(L)'
;AVGAWIYVDAVHYAPHGPIDVQAIEADFLVCSAYKFFGPHSGVLYGRYELLDRLQAYKVRPADDVPPDKFETGTKNHEGLAGTTAAIDYLADLGAEFGAPFADQYPEFEGRRLHLKTAMAAIRAYERPLAERLISGLEAIPGVTLYGITDPARFDQRAPTVAFTLEGYTPRQVAERLGWEGIFVWDGNYYALAVTERLGVEESGGMVRVGIAHYNTVEEVERLLAVVSDLALRSWQ
;
A
#
# COMPACT_ATOMS: atom_id res chain seq x y z
N ALA A 1 -2.47 -27.31 1.19
CA ALA A 1 -3.23 -28.48 0.90
C ALA A 1 -2.92 -29.13 -0.45
N VAL A 2 -2.53 -28.36 -1.49
CA VAL A 2 -2.19 -28.91 -2.84
C VAL A 2 -0.69 -28.77 -3.20
N GLY A 3 0.15 -28.29 -2.29
CA GLY A 3 1.59 -28.14 -2.51
C GLY A 3 1.97 -26.96 -3.44
N ALA A 4 1.06 -26.05 -3.71
CA ALA A 4 1.39 -24.84 -4.47
C ALA A 4 2.19 -23.85 -3.62
N TRP A 5 3.14 -23.17 -4.23
CA TRP A 5 3.89 -22.10 -3.58
C TRP A 5 3.04 -20.84 -3.42
N ILE A 6 3.31 -20.10 -2.35
CA ILE A 6 2.65 -18.84 -2.03
C ILE A 6 3.58 -17.69 -2.39
N TYR A 7 3.18 -16.90 -3.38
CA TYR A 7 3.85 -15.66 -3.76
C TYR A 7 2.97 -14.47 -3.37
N VAL A 8 3.45 -13.62 -2.47
CA VAL A 8 2.71 -12.47 -1.96
C VAL A 8 3.23 -11.19 -2.62
N ASP A 9 2.37 -10.47 -3.32
CA ASP A 9 2.63 -9.11 -3.75
C ASP A 9 2.23 -8.14 -2.63
N ALA A 10 3.25 -7.64 -1.91
CA ALA A 10 3.08 -6.67 -0.84
C ALA A 10 3.47 -5.23 -1.26
N VAL A 11 3.61 -4.98 -2.57
CA VAL A 11 4.05 -3.68 -3.11
C VAL A 11 3.23 -2.53 -2.56
N HIS A 12 1.90 -2.67 -2.51
CA HIS A 12 1.02 -1.65 -1.96
C HIS A 12 0.97 -1.66 -0.43
N TYR A 13 1.00 -2.83 0.19
CA TYR A 13 0.80 -2.97 1.64
C TYR A 13 2.03 -2.59 2.48
N ALA A 14 3.23 -2.71 1.91
CA ALA A 14 4.49 -2.54 2.64
C ALA A 14 4.60 -1.27 3.52
N PRO A 15 4.08 -0.08 3.14
CA PRO A 15 4.13 1.11 3.98
C PRO A 15 3.05 1.18 5.08
N HIS A 16 2.04 0.29 5.08
CA HIS A 16 0.82 0.45 5.88
C HIS A 16 0.71 -0.44 7.11
N GLY A 17 1.60 -1.40 7.27
CA GLY A 17 1.52 -2.30 8.42
C GLY A 17 2.64 -3.32 8.47
N PRO A 18 2.82 -3.98 9.62
CA PRO A 18 3.87 -4.96 9.79
C PRO A 18 3.62 -6.19 8.91
N ILE A 19 4.69 -6.67 8.27
CA ILE A 19 4.70 -7.92 7.52
C ILE A 19 5.59 -8.92 8.23
N ASP A 20 5.07 -10.12 8.44
CA ASP A 20 5.83 -11.26 8.94
C ASP A 20 5.71 -12.42 7.96
N VAL A 21 6.76 -12.64 7.19
CA VAL A 21 6.78 -13.67 6.13
C VAL A 21 6.69 -15.09 6.69
N GLN A 22 7.09 -15.30 7.94
CA GLN A 22 6.98 -16.61 8.60
C GLN A 22 5.55 -16.86 9.07
N ALA A 23 4.91 -15.86 9.68
CA ALA A 23 3.54 -15.98 10.18
C ALA A 23 2.52 -16.17 9.04
N ILE A 24 2.75 -15.58 7.87
CA ILE A 24 1.89 -15.77 6.69
C ILE A 24 2.32 -16.96 5.82
N GLU A 25 3.38 -17.68 6.22
CA GLU A 25 3.92 -18.84 5.50
C GLU A 25 4.25 -18.54 4.02
N ALA A 26 4.70 -17.32 3.71
CA ALA A 26 5.03 -16.94 2.35
C ALA A 26 6.28 -17.68 1.87
N ASP A 27 6.22 -18.26 0.68
CA ASP A 27 7.40 -18.81 -0.02
C ASP A 27 8.19 -17.69 -0.68
N PHE A 28 7.48 -16.69 -1.23
CA PHE A 28 8.03 -15.48 -1.81
C PHE A 28 7.19 -14.27 -1.42
N LEU A 29 7.84 -13.12 -1.25
CA LEU A 29 7.16 -11.84 -1.05
C LEU A 29 7.93 -10.74 -1.76
N VAL A 30 7.22 -9.90 -2.53
CA VAL A 30 7.81 -8.75 -3.21
C VAL A 30 7.26 -7.44 -2.64
N CYS A 31 8.15 -6.46 -2.53
CA CYS A 31 7.79 -5.07 -2.28
C CYS A 31 8.68 -4.12 -3.08
N SER A 32 8.29 -2.86 -3.15
CA SER A 32 9.03 -1.82 -3.90
C SER A 32 9.36 -0.66 -2.96
N ALA A 33 10.64 -0.27 -2.92
CA ALA A 33 11.09 0.76 -1.99
C ALA A 33 10.40 2.11 -2.20
N TYR A 34 10.08 2.48 -3.45
CA TYR A 34 9.38 3.74 -3.74
C TYR A 34 7.95 3.80 -3.17
N LYS A 35 7.36 2.66 -2.74
CA LYS A 35 6.07 2.64 -2.05
C LYS A 35 6.21 2.87 -0.55
N PHE A 36 7.40 2.65 0.02
CA PHE A 36 7.74 2.95 1.40
C PHE A 36 8.87 3.99 1.51
N PHE A 37 8.71 5.08 0.71
CA PHE A 37 9.50 6.33 0.77
C PHE A 37 10.94 6.23 0.27
N GLY A 38 11.30 5.15 -0.42
CA GLY A 38 12.62 4.91 -1.01
C GLY A 38 12.67 5.16 -2.52
N PRO A 39 13.79 4.83 -3.16
CA PRO A 39 13.97 4.96 -4.61
C PRO A 39 13.27 3.83 -5.40
N HIS A 40 13.36 3.91 -6.74
CA HIS A 40 12.87 2.86 -7.63
C HIS A 40 13.76 1.61 -7.54
N SER A 41 13.53 0.82 -6.51
CA SER A 41 14.15 -0.50 -6.32
C SER A 41 13.10 -1.49 -5.82
N GLY A 42 13.24 -2.74 -6.24
CA GLY A 42 12.42 -3.86 -5.78
C GLY A 42 13.17 -4.72 -4.79
N VAL A 43 12.44 -5.30 -3.83
CA VAL A 43 12.96 -6.27 -2.87
C VAL A 43 12.12 -7.53 -2.98
N LEU A 44 12.78 -8.67 -3.22
CA LEU A 44 12.16 -9.99 -3.20
C LEU A 44 12.70 -10.77 -2.01
N TYR A 45 11.81 -11.14 -1.11
CA TYR A 45 12.05 -12.22 -0.15
C TYR A 45 11.73 -13.55 -0.83
N GLY A 46 12.57 -14.55 -0.65
CA GLY A 46 12.31 -15.93 -1.02
C GLY A 46 12.92 -16.88 -0.01
N ARG A 47 12.22 -17.97 0.28
CA ARG A 47 12.79 -19.04 1.11
C ARG A 47 14.04 -19.59 0.43
N TYR A 48 15.14 -19.66 1.18
CA TYR A 48 16.45 -19.99 0.63
C TYR A 48 16.44 -21.30 -0.17
N GLU A 49 15.83 -22.35 0.38
CA GLU A 49 15.75 -23.67 -0.26
C GLU A 49 14.94 -23.67 -1.56
N LEU A 50 14.03 -22.72 -1.74
CA LEU A 50 13.31 -22.56 -3.00
C LEU A 50 14.14 -21.78 -4.01
N LEU A 51 14.75 -20.68 -3.57
CA LEU A 51 15.66 -19.89 -4.43
C LEU A 51 16.84 -20.75 -4.91
N ASP A 52 17.38 -21.60 -4.04
CA ASP A 52 18.50 -22.50 -4.39
C ASP A 52 18.09 -23.54 -5.46
N ARG A 53 16.88 -24.06 -5.39
CA ARG A 53 16.34 -25.02 -6.37
C ARG A 53 15.95 -24.41 -7.71
N LEU A 54 15.58 -23.13 -7.74
CA LEU A 54 15.14 -22.47 -8.96
C LEU A 54 16.30 -22.29 -9.93
N GLN A 55 16.05 -22.55 -11.21
CA GLN A 55 17.02 -22.25 -12.27
C GLN A 55 17.01 -20.76 -12.57
N ALA A 56 18.15 -20.09 -12.37
CA ALA A 56 18.33 -18.72 -12.79
C ALA A 56 18.76 -18.62 -14.26
N TYR A 57 18.13 -17.74 -15.02
CA TYR A 57 18.59 -17.38 -16.37
C TYR A 57 19.66 -16.30 -16.25
N LYS A 58 20.90 -16.72 -16.15
CA LYS A 58 22.06 -15.85 -15.88
C LYS A 58 23.22 -16.15 -16.83
N VAL A 59 24.19 -15.22 -16.89
CA VAL A 59 25.45 -15.43 -17.60
C VAL A 59 26.33 -16.45 -16.85
N ARG A 60 27.16 -17.22 -17.58
CA ARG A 60 27.98 -18.27 -17.01
C ARG A 60 28.92 -17.85 -15.85
N PRO A 61 29.53 -16.64 -15.85
CA PRO A 61 30.42 -16.24 -14.77
C PRO A 61 29.70 -15.77 -13.49
N ALA A 62 28.35 -15.62 -13.51
CA ALA A 62 27.61 -15.27 -12.31
C ALA A 62 27.52 -16.46 -11.34
N ASP A 63 27.49 -16.18 -10.04
CA ASP A 63 27.43 -17.18 -8.98
C ASP A 63 26.19 -18.08 -9.08
N ASP A 64 26.30 -19.30 -8.58
CA ASP A 64 25.21 -20.28 -8.55
C ASP A 64 24.43 -20.27 -7.23
N VAL A 65 24.86 -19.46 -6.27
CA VAL A 65 24.30 -19.40 -4.91
C VAL A 65 23.39 -18.17 -4.75
N PRO A 66 22.17 -18.29 -4.16
CA PRO A 66 21.38 -17.12 -3.80
C PRO A 66 22.08 -16.23 -2.76
N PRO A 67 21.91 -14.90 -2.80
CA PRO A 67 21.09 -14.16 -3.76
C PRO A 67 21.77 -13.89 -5.11
N ASP A 68 23.10 -14.04 -5.22
CA ASP A 68 23.90 -13.59 -6.36
C ASP A 68 23.55 -14.29 -7.68
N LYS A 69 23.01 -15.50 -7.64
CA LYS A 69 22.51 -16.18 -8.85
C LYS A 69 21.33 -15.46 -9.51
N PHE A 70 20.60 -14.58 -8.78
CA PHE A 70 19.50 -13.77 -9.29
C PHE A 70 19.86 -12.30 -9.39
N GLU A 71 20.91 -11.85 -8.73
CA GLU A 71 21.39 -10.47 -8.71
C GLU A 71 22.72 -10.35 -9.45
N THR A 72 22.68 -10.41 -10.79
CA THR A 72 23.88 -10.44 -11.63
C THR A 72 24.33 -9.02 -12.03
N GLY A 73 25.63 -8.85 -12.24
CA GLY A 73 26.26 -7.59 -12.68
C GLY A 73 26.42 -6.55 -11.57
N THR A 74 26.75 -5.33 -11.96
CA THR A 74 26.96 -4.22 -11.04
C THR A 74 25.63 -3.82 -10.39
N LYS A 75 25.60 -3.78 -9.07
CA LYS A 75 24.42 -3.43 -8.30
C LYS A 75 24.09 -1.93 -8.42
N ASN A 76 22.82 -1.57 -8.26
CA ASN A 76 22.38 -0.18 -8.11
C ASN A 76 22.71 0.32 -6.69
N HIS A 77 23.97 0.73 -6.46
CA HIS A 77 24.47 1.09 -5.13
C HIS A 77 23.73 2.30 -4.55
N GLU A 78 23.46 3.32 -5.37
CA GLU A 78 22.70 4.50 -4.97
C GLU A 78 21.24 4.17 -4.59
N GLY A 79 20.60 3.27 -5.33
CA GLY A 79 19.27 2.78 -5.00
C GLY A 79 19.24 1.95 -3.71
N LEU A 80 20.27 1.12 -3.46
CA LEU A 80 20.40 0.37 -2.22
C LEU A 80 20.62 1.31 -1.02
N ALA A 81 21.49 2.32 -1.17
CA ALA A 81 21.71 3.33 -0.13
C ALA A 81 20.43 4.12 0.19
N GLY A 82 19.68 4.54 -0.84
CA GLY A 82 18.40 5.22 -0.68
C GLY A 82 17.33 4.32 -0.02
N THR A 83 17.30 3.04 -0.36
CA THR A 83 16.41 2.06 0.31
C THR A 83 16.77 1.90 1.79
N THR A 84 18.07 1.86 2.11
CA THR A 84 18.53 1.81 3.51
C THR A 84 18.08 3.06 4.28
N ALA A 85 18.23 4.25 3.69
CA ALA A 85 17.77 5.50 4.29
C ALA A 85 16.24 5.52 4.53
N ALA A 86 15.45 4.97 3.63
CA ALA A 86 14.00 4.81 3.84
C ALA A 86 13.67 3.88 5.01
N ILE A 87 14.43 2.79 5.18
CA ILE A 87 14.28 1.89 6.32
C ILE A 87 14.73 2.57 7.63
N ASP A 88 15.80 3.38 7.60
CA ASP A 88 16.23 4.18 8.75
C ASP A 88 15.18 5.21 9.16
N TYR A 89 14.58 5.92 8.21
CA TYR A 89 13.43 6.79 8.46
C TYR A 89 12.29 6.07 9.19
N LEU A 90 11.92 4.86 8.75
CA LEU A 90 10.91 4.07 9.44
C LEU A 90 11.35 3.65 10.85
N ALA A 91 12.63 3.32 11.04
CA ALA A 91 13.16 3.00 12.37
C ALA A 91 13.12 4.23 13.30
N ASP A 92 13.42 5.42 12.79
CA ASP A 92 13.34 6.68 13.53
C ASP A 92 11.90 6.98 13.97
N LEU A 93 10.91 6.78 13.09
CA LEU A 93 9.50 6.87 13.47
C LEU A 93 9.16 5.91 14.63
N GLY A 94 9.68 4.69 14.60
CA GLY A 94 9.47 3.73 15.67
C GLY A 94 10.17 4.12 16.99
N ALA A 95 11.34 4.73 16.90
CA ALA A 95 12.03 5.27 18.09
C ALA A 95 11.24 6.42 18.74
N GLU A 96 10.60 7.26 17.91
CA GLU A 96 9.84 8.43 18.38
C GLU A 96 8.41 8.07 18.83
N PHE A 97 7.68 7.27 18.04
CA PHE A 97 6.26 7.02 18.24
C PHE A 97 5.92 5.57 18.63
N GLY A 98 6.92 4.68 18.66
CA GLY A 98 6.70 3.25 18.80
C GLY A 98 6.47 2.75 20.22
N ALA A 99 6.80 3.54 21.26
CA ALA A 99 6.73 3.11 22.65
C ALA A 99 5.38 2.48 23.08
N PRO A 100 4.21 2.99 22.67
CA PRO A 100 2.92 2.39 23.02
C PRO A 100 2.67 0.99 22.44
N PHE A 101 3.50 0.57 21.48
CA PHE A 101 3.38 -0.70 20.76
C PHE A 101 4.46 -1.72 21.12
N ALA A 102 5.40 -1.35 22.01
CA ALA A 102 6.56 -2.19 22.32
C ALA A 102 6.18 -3.56 22.88
N ASP A 103 5.16 -3.61 23.74
CA ASP A 103 4.69 -4.85 24.38
C ASP A 103 4.10 -5.87 23.38
N GLN A 104 3.81 -5.44 22.14
CA GLN A 104 3.34 -6.34 21.08
C GLN A 104 4.49 -7.15 20.47
N TYR A 105 5.75 -6.77 20.74
CA TYR A 105 6.95 -7.33 20.12
C TYR A 105 8.07 -7.61 21.15
N PRO A 106 7.78 -8.35 22.22
CA PRO A 106 8.73 -8.54 23.33
C PRO A 106 10.00 -9.29 22.95
N GLU A 107 9.98 -10.01 21.81
CA GLU A 107 11.11 -10.77 21.31
C GLU A 107 12.11 -9.93 20.50
N PHE A 108 11.82 -8.66 20.21
CA PHE A 108 12.67 -7.80 19.40
C PHE A 108 13.31 -6.68 20.23
N GLU A 109 14.51 -6.27 19.82
CA GLU A 109 15.30 -5.20 20.42
C GLU A 109 15.83 -4.24 19.35
N GLY A 110 16.26 -3.05 19.79
CA GLY A 110 16.96 -2.06 18.99
C GLY A 110 16.23 -1.70 17.70
N ARG A 111 16.95 -1.59 16.60
CA ARG A 111 16.41 -1.17 15.31
C ARG A 111 15.25 -2.07 14.83
N ARG A 112 15.31 -3.37 15.11
CA ARG A 112 14.24 -4.30 14.68
C ARG A 112 12.95 -4.06 15.44
N LEU A 113 13.02 -3.78 16.75
CA LEU A 113 11.87 -3.36 17.55
C LEU A 113 11.31 -2.04 17.03
N HIS A 114 12.17 -1.05 16.75
CA HIS A 114 11.73 0.24 16.20
C HIS A 114 10.99 0.08 14.87
N LEU A 115 11.47 -0.76 13.95
CA LEU A 115 10.77 -1.03 12.69
C LEU A 115 9.41 -1.70 12.91
N LYS A 116 9.30 -2.67 13.81
CA LYS A 116 8.03 -3.33 14.12
C LYS A 116 7.03 -2.35 14.75
N THR A 117 7.48 -1.57 15.71
CA THR A 117 6.63 -0.57 16.39
C THR A 117 6.27 0.62 15.50
N ALA A 118 7.17 1.03 14.58
CA ALA A 118 6.83 2.02 13.54
C ALA A 118 5.64 1.58 12.70
N MET A 119 5.69 0.34 12.19
CA MET A 119 4.61 -0.19 11.35
C MET A 119 3.29 -0.33 12.12
N ALA A 120 3.34 -0.66 13.41
CA ALA A 120 2.15 -0.67 14.27
C ALA A 120 1.60 0.74 14.50
N ALA A 121 2.48 1.72 14.74
CA ALA A 121 2.11 3.12 14.93
C ALA A 121 1.50 3.72 13.65
N ILE A 122 2.11 3.48 12.49
CA ILE A 122 1.59 3.89 11.18
C ILE A 122 0.18 3.34 10.97
N ARG A 123 0.00 2.04 11.16
CA ARG A 123 -1.32 1.40 11.01
C ARG A 123 -2.37 1.99 11.96
N ALA A 124 -1.98 2.25 13.22
CA ALA A 124 -2.87 2.86 14.21
C ALA A 124 -3.23 4.30 13.87
N TYR A 125 -2.31 5.05 13.25
CA TYR A 125 -2.55 6.42 12.80
C TYR A 125 -3.44 6.49 11.56
N GLU A 126 -3.18 5.64 10.56
CA GLU A 126 -3.91 5.65 9.29
C GLU A 126 -5.35 5.14 9.42
N ARG A 127 -5.61 4.24 10.37
CA ARG A 127 -6.92 3.61 10.56
C ARG A 127 -8.05 4.63 10.79
N PRO A 128 -8.01 5.54 11.76
CA PRO A 128 -9.09 6.51 11.98
C PRO A 128 -9.29 7.46 10.81
N LEU A 129 -8.24 7.80 10.05
CA LEU A 129 -8.35 8.60 8.83
C LEU A 129 -9.13 7.83 7.75
N ALA A 130 -8.82 6.54 7.57
CA ALA A 130 -9.52 5.68 6.62
C ALA A 130 -10.99 5.47 7.02
N GLU A 131 -11.27 5.25 8.31
CA GLU A 131 -12.62 5.14 8.85
C GLU A 131 -13.43 6.42 8.60
N ARG A 132 -12.82 7.58 8.83
CA ARG A 132 -13.44 8.88 8.57
C ARG A 132 -13.73 9.10 7.09
N LEU A 133 -12.78 8.77 6.22
CA LEU A 133 -12.95 8.88 4.77
C LEU A 133 -14.09 7.98 4.27
N ILE A 134 -14.11 6.72 4.70
CA ILE A 134 -15.13 5.74 4.29
C ILE A 134 -16.51 6.19 4.75
N SER A 135 -16.68 6.48 6.03
CA SER A 135 -17.99 6.90 6.56
C SER A 135 -18.47 8.22 5.95
N GLY A 136 -17.55 9.14 5.67
CA GLY A 136 -17.88 10.40 5.00
C GLY A 136 -18.32 10.19 3.56
N LEU A 137 -17.64 9.36 2.80
CA LEU A 137 -18.02 9.02 1.42
C LEU A 137 -19.33 8.24 1.36
N GLU A 138 -19.60 7.31 2.28
CA GLU A 138 -20.87 6.59 2.36
C GLU A 138 -22.07 7.50 2.62
N ALA A 139 -21.85 8.63 3.29
CA ALA A 139 -22.89 9.61 3.56
C ALA A 139 -23.21 10.51 2.36
N ILE A 140 -22.39 10.53 1.31
CA ILE A 140 -22.58 11.38 0.14
C ILE A 140 -23.48 10.66 -0.87
N PRO A 141 -24.65 11.22 -1.24
CA PRO A 141 -25.53 10.64 -2.26
C PRO A 141 -24.81 10.43 -3.60
N GLY A 142 -25.09 9.30 -4.25
CA GLY A 142 -24.49 8.95 -5.54
C GLY A 142 -23.06 8.38 -5.46
N VAL A 143 -22.46 8.32 -4.29
CA VAL A 143 -21.17 7.63 -4.10
C VAL A 143 -21.40 6.12 -3.95
N THR A 144 -20.62 5.34 -4.68
CA THR A 144 -20.50 3.89 -4.49
C THR A 144 -19.08 3.55 -4.10
N LEU A 145 -18.91 2.92 -2.92
CA LEU A 145 -17.61 2.44 -2.41
C LEU A 145 -17.35 1.00 -2.83
N TYR A 146 -16.08 0.70 -3.10
CA TYR A 146 -15.61 -0.64 -3.44
C TYR A 146 -14.65 -1.17 -2.38
N GLY A 147 -14.87 -2.42 -1.97
CA GLY A 147 -14.09 -3.09 -0.93
C GLY A 147 -14.80 -3.17 0.41
N ILE A 148 -14.02 -3.36 1.47
CA ILE A 148 -14.56 -3.53 2.83
C ILE A 148 -14.92 -2.17 3.42
N THR A 149 -16.19 -1.96 3.78
CA THR A 149 -16.70 -0.76 4.46
C THR A 149 -17.23 -1.06 5.88
N ASP A 150 -17.38 -2.32 6.24
CA ASP A 150 -17.78 -2.75 7.57
C ASP A 150 -16.68 -2.40 8.61
N PRO A 151 -16.98 -1.54 9.60
CA PRO A 151 -16.01 -1.14 10.64
C PRO A 151 -15.43 -2.32 11.42
N ALA A 152 -16.20 -3.39 11.62
CA ALA A 152 -15.72 -4.59 12.33
C ALA A 152 -14.63 -5.35 11.54
N ARG A 153 -14.43 -5.02 10.26
CA ARG A 153 -13.48 -5.66 9.37
C ARG A 153 -12.35 -4.73 8.89
N PHE A 154 -12.23 -3.56 9.43
CA PHE A 154 -11.20 -2.60 8.99
C PHE A 154 -9.76 -3.09 9.24
N ASP A 155 -9.56 -4.05 10.12
CA ASP A 155 -8.25 -4.73 10.27
C ASP A 155 -7.83 -5.56 9.05
N GLN A 156 -8.78 -5.85 8.14
CA GLN A 156 -8.57 -6.66 6.94
C GLN A 156 -8.32 -5.81 5.69
N ARG A 157 -8.11 -4.50 5.81
CA ARG A 157 -7.88 -3.59 4.69
C ARG A 157 -6.71 -2.65 4.90
N ALA A 158 -6.14 -2.18 3.79
CA ALA A 158 -5.23 -1.03 3.76
C ALA A 158 -6.04 0.30 3.71
N PRO A 159 -5.43 1.45 4.04
CA PRO A 159 -6.09 2.76 4.06
C PRO A 159 -6.26 3.36 2.65
N THR A 160 -6.54 2.53 1.68
CA THR A 160 -6.81 2.93 0.29
C THR A 160 -8.28 2.70 -0.02
N VAL A 161 -8.95 3.73 -0.52
CA VAL A 161 -10.39 3.72 -0.79
C VAL A 161 -10.63 3.95 -2.28
N ALA A 162 -11.44 3.09 -2.90
CA ALA A 162 -11.89 3.24 -4.28
C ALA A 162 -13.39 3.53 -4.30
N PHE A 163 -13.80 4.49 -5.14
CA PHE A 163 -15.19 4.88 -5.26
C PHE A 163 -15.54 5.39 -6.67
N THR A 164 -16.83 5.41 -6.98
CA THR A 164 -17.42 6.12 -8.11
C THR A 164 -18.45 7.13 -7.61
N LEU A 165 -18.72 8.17 -8.40
CA LEU A 165 -19.75 9.17 -8.13
C LEU A 165 -20.73 9.22 -9.31
N GLU A 166 -22.01 9.04 -9.06
CA GLU A 166 -23.07 9.12 -10.08
C GLU A 166 -23.04 10.47 -10.80
N GLY A 167 -23.22 10.44 -12.13
CA GLY A 167 -23.20 11.64 -12.96
C GLY A 167 -21.80 12.12 -13.37
N TYR A 168 -20.72 11.52 -12.87
CA TYR A 168 -19.34 11.87 -13.19
C TYR A 168 -18.51 10.65 -13.58
N THR A 169 -17.63 10.83 -14.55
CA THR A 169 -16.55 9.86 -14.75
C THR A 169 -15.50 9.99 -13.65
N PRO A 170 -14.77 8.91 -13.31
CA PRO A 170 -13.65 8.98 -12.35
C PRO A 170 -12.63 10.08 -12.68
N ARG A 171 -12.37 10.28 -13.97
CA ARG A 171 -11.48 11.33 -14.46
C ARG A 171 -11.96 12.73 -14.10
N GLN A 172 -13.25 13.02 -14.30
CA GLN A 172 -13.83 14.32 -13.96
C GLN A 172 -13.73 14.61 -12.46
N VAL A 173 -13.98 13.60 -11.62
CA VAL A 173 -13.83 13.72 -10.16
C VAL A 173 -12.37 14.00 -9.79
N ALA A 174 -11.43 13.25 -10.38
CA ALA A 174 -9.99 13.42 -10.10
C ALA A 174 -9.50 14.81 -10.54
N GLU A 175 -9.92 15.31 -11.70
CA GLU A 175 -9.58 16.65 -12.19
C GLU A 175 -10.14 17.74 -11.27
N ARG A 176 -11.39 17.60 -10.81
CA ARG A 176 -11.99 18.57 -9.88
C ARG A 176 -11.24 18.59 -8.54
N LEU A 177 -10.89 17.42 -7.99
CA LEU A 177 -10.06 17.34 -6.79
C LEU A 177 -8.67 17.95 -7.02
N GLY A 178 -8.07 17.71 -8.18
CA GLY A 178 -6.77 18.26 -8.56
C GLY A 178 -6.75 19.79 -8.60
N TRP A 179 -7.84 20.44 -9.04
CA TRP A 179 -7.96 21.92 -9.01
C TRP A 179 -7.99 22.48 -7.59
N GLU A 180 -8.44 21.67 -6.62
CA GLU A 180 -8.39 22.02 -5.20
C GLU A 180 -7.07 21.61 -4.53
N GLY A 181 -6.08 21.13 -5.30
CA GLY A 181 -4.79 20.65 -4.78
C GLY A 181 -4.88 19.32 -4.05
N ILE A 182 -5.90 18.49 -4.35
CA ILE A 182 -6.08 17.15 -3.79
C ILE A 182 -5.79 16.14 -4.89
N PHE A 183 -4.66 15.42 -4.76
CA PHE A 183 -4.20 14.50 -5.78
C PHE A 183 -4.66 13.08 -5.49
N VAL A 184 -5.48 12.55 -6.38
CA VAL A 184 -5.99 11.17 -6.36
C VAL A 184 -5.64 10.47 -7.66
N TRP A 185 -5.85 9.17 -7.73
CA TRP A 185 -5.68 8.41 -8.97
C TRP A 185 -7.04 8.02 -9.53
N ASP A 186 -7.19 8.01 -10.85
CA ASP A 186 -8.38 7.54 -11.58
C ASP A 186 -8.04 6.41 -12.54
N GLY A 187 -9.01 5.57 -12.89
CA GLY A 187 -8.87 4.50 -13.85
C GLY A 187 -8.99 3.09 -13.27
N ASN A 188 -8.36 2.11 -13.92
CA ASN A 188 -8.38 0.71 -13.52
C ASN A 188 -7.14 0.25 -12.71
N TYR A 189 -6.14 1.13 -12.53
CA TYR A 189 -4.94 0.89 -11.73
C TYR A 189 -4.14 -0.36 -12.15
N TYR A 190 -4.14 -0.74 -13.41
CA TYR A 190 -3.65 -2.01 -13.94
C TYR A 190 -4.43 -3.24 -13.43
N ALA A 191 -5.58 -3.07 -12.81
CA ALA A 191 -6.45 -4.13 -12.34
C ALA A 191 -7.67 -4.33 -13.27
N LEU A 192 -7.43 -4.42 -14.59
CA LEU A 192 -8.46 -4.49 -15.64
C LEU A 192 -9.53 -5.55 -15.33
N ALA A 193 -9.13 -6.77 -15.03
CA ALA A 193 -10.08 -7.84 -14.72
C ALA A 193 -10.97 -7.56 -13.50
N VAL A 194 -10.51 -6.73 -12.55
CA VAL A 194 -11.31 -6.30 -11.39
C VAL A 194 -12.36 -5.27 -11.83
N THR A 195 -11.96 -4.26 -12.59
CA THR A 195 -12.89 -3.22 -13.06
C THR A 195 -13.92 -3.76 -14.04
N GLU A 196 -13.56 -4.69 -14.92
CA GLU A 196 -14.49 -5.45 -15.76
C GLU A 196 -15.49 -6.24 -14.93
N ARG A 197 -15.02 -7.01 -13.93
CA ARG A 197 -15.89 -7.79 -13.04
C ARG A 197 -16.85 -6.92 -12.22
N LEU A 198 -16.41 -5.73 -11.81
CA LEU A 198 -17.24 -4.76 -11.09
C LEU A 198 -18.18 -3.97 -12.03
N GLY A 199 -18.03 -4.09 -13.35
CA GLY A 199 -18.84 -3.39 -14.34
C GLY A 199 -18.54 -1.90 -14.45
N VAL A 200 -17.35 -1.46 -14.05
CA VAL A 200 -16.95 -0.04 -14.04
C VAL A 200 -15.88 0.32 -15.08
N GLU A 201 -15.37 -0.65 -15.82
CA GLU A 201 -14.30 -0.41 -16.82
C GLU A 201 -14.74 0.56 -17.91
N GLU A 202 -15.92 0.34 -18.49
CA GLU A 202 -16.46 1.17 -19.58
C GLU A 202 -16.74 2.61 -19.13
N SER A 203 -17.03 2.83 -17.84
CA SER A 203 -17.22 4.18 -17.27
C SER A 203 -15.92 4.88 -16.87
N GLY A 204 -14.76 4.26 -17.13
CA GLY A 204 -13.43 4.81 -16.84
C GLY A 204 -12.82 4.35 -15.52
N GLY A 205 -13.31 3.24 -14.94
CA GLY A 205 -12.79 2.66 -13.71
C GLY A 205 -13.33 3.34 -12.44
N MET A 206 -12.44 3.68 -11.51
CA MET A 206 -12.80 4.27 -10.21
C MET A 206 -11.85 5.41 -9.84
N VAL A 207 -12.24 6.24 -8.88
CA VAL A 207 -11.33 7.15 -8.17
C VAL A 207 -10.69 6.38 -7.02
N ARG A 208 -9.37 6.52 -6.84
CA ARG A 208 -8.62 5.90 -5.75
C ARG A 208 -7.94 6.94 -4.88
N VAL A 209 -8.30 6.94 -3.61
CA VAL A 209 -7.70 7.77 -2.56
C VAL A 209 -6.76 6.90 -1.74
N GLY A 210 -5.52 7.32 -1.58
CA GLY A 210 -4.54 6.69 -0.69
C GLY A 210 -4.24 7.61 0.48
N ILE A 211 -4.21 7.05 1.68
CA ILE A 211 -3.82 7.73 2.91
C ILE A 211 -2.47 7.18 3.36
N ALA A 212 -1.60 8.05 3.85
CA ALA A 212 -0.34 7.70 4.46
C ALA A 212 -0.21 8.39 5.83
N HIS A 213 0.79 8.00 6.60
CA HIS A 213 0.99 8.46 7.99
C HIS A 213 1.33 9.96 8.14
N TYR A 214 1.43 10.72 7.06
CA TYR A 214 1.60 12.18 7.09
C TYR A 214 0.34 12.94 6.63
N ASN A 215 -0.74 12.25 6.27
CA ASN A 215 -2.01 12.91 5.99
C ASN A 215 -2.74 13.30 7.28
N THR A 216 -3.59 14.31 7.20
CA THR A 216 -4.33 14.85 8.34
C THR A 216 -5.84 14.66 8.21
N VAL A 217 -6.56 14.85 9.32
CA VAL A 217 -8.02 14.84 9.33
C VAL A 217 -8.58 15.95 8.44
N GLU A 218 -7.94 17.13 8.46
CA GLU A 218 -8.34 18.30 7.66
C GLU A 218 -8.24 18.03 6.15
N GLU A 219 -7.25 17.27 5.71
CA GLU A 219 -7.12 16.86 4.32
C GLU A 219 -8.23 15.89 3.91
N VAL A 220 -8.61 14.96 4.79
CA VAL A 220 -9.76 14.08 4.57
C VAL A 220 -11.06 14.89 4.47
N GLU A 221 -11.28 15.83 5.40
CA GLU A 221 -12.47 16.69 5.37
C GLU A 221 -12.55 17.55 4.10
N ARG A 222 -11.43 18.09 3.63
CA ARG A 222 -11.38 18.85 2.37
C ARG A 222 -11.78 17.98 1.18
N LEU A 223 -11.32 16.74 1.10
CA LEU A 223 -11.72 15.81 0.05
C LEU A 223 -13.21 15.54 0.10
N LEU A 224 -13.74 15.22 1.27
CA LEU A 224 -15.18 14.96 1.47
C LEU A 224 -16.04 16.16 1.06
N ALA A 225 -15.62 17.37 1.41
CA ALA A 225 -16.33 18.59 1.03
C ALA A 225 -16.39 18.78 -0.49
N VAL A 226 -15.28 18.55 -1.22
CA VAL A 226 -15.26 18.67 -2.69
C VAL A 226 -16.12 17.59 -3.35
N VAL A 227 -16.08 16.34 -2.88
CA VAL A 227 -16.93 15.27 -3.43
C VAL A 227 -18.41 15.54 -3.15
N SER A 228 -18.73 16.04 -1.96
CA SER A 228 -20.11 16.45 -1.60
C SER A 228 -20.61 17.60 -2.50
N ASP A 229 -19.79 18.62 -2.78
CA ASP A 229 -20.14 19.71 -3.71
C ASP A 229 -20.41 19.19 -5.13
N LEU A 230 -19.62 18.25 -5.62
CA LEU A 230 -19.86 17.59 -6.91
C LEU A 230 -21.22 16.85 -6.93
N ALA A 231 -21.48 16.05 -5.88
CA ALA A 231 -22.74 15.31 -5.77
C ALA A 231 -23.97 16.23 -5.83
N LEU A 232 -23.93 17.37 -5.15
CA LEU A 232 -25.01 18.35 -5.16
C LEU A 232 -25.27 19.00 -6.54
N ARG A 233 -24.22 19.11 -7.37
CA ARG A 233 -24.33 19.69 -8.72
C ARG A 233 -24.84 18.70 -9.76
N SER A 234 -24.71 17.42 -9.56
CA SER A 234 -25.22 16.39 -10.47
C SER A 234 -26.75 16.29 -10.46
N TRP A 235 -27.40 16.85 -9.47
CA TRP A 235 -28.87 16.87 -9.31
C TRP A 235 -29.55 18.15 -9.83
N GLN A 236 -28.80 19.11 -10.40
CA GLN A 236 -29.32 20.34 -11.04
C GLN A 236 -29.27 20.21 -12.56
#